data_698dbd63e600aa67d7598ab09c21c3e3
#
_entry.id   698dbd63e600aa67d7598ab09c21c3e3
#
_cell.length_a   1.000
_cell.length_b   1.000
_cell.length_c   1.000
_cell.angle_alpha   90.00
_cell.angle_beta   90.00
_cell.angle_gamma   90.00
#
_symmetry.space_group_name_H-M   'P 1'
#
loop_
_entity.id
_entity.type
_entity.pdbx_description
1 polymer ?
#
loop_
_entity_poly.entity_id
_entity_poly.type
_entity_poly.pdbx_seq_one_letter_code
_entity_poly.pdbx_strand_id
1 'polypeptide(L)'
;SSYMNSTRGIELDELRQYQPGDEFRSIDWKATTRTGALHVRLKLVDKRTNIFFLIDRSGSTKFGTTRFTKEKIQSSIISTLVQSATETGNLVSFISFTDKVENYIPPHAAQKEGVRLAGNMLSAKVKGRRTNINCAFKFLNGKRFAPSLVFVLSDFFAPFDYESSLKSLVRKHDVIPIIISDIREESLPKARGFVAVKDLETHGVKYLDLSQDLNANLQHIKLFNKLNLGYLTLKTDMTEELWVSALS
;
A
#
# COMPACT_ATOMS: atom_id res chain seq x y z
N SER A 1 -12.15 -31.79 -16.30
CA SER A 1 -11.85 -32.38 -14.99
C SER A 1 -10.43 -32.02 -14.58
N SER A 2 -10.36 -31.17 -13.60
CA SER A 2 -9.16 -30.67 -12.96
C SER A 2 -8.57 -31.79 -12.09
N TYR A 3 -7.30 -32.13 -12.27
CA TYR A 3 -6.53 -32.90 -11.30
C TYR A 3 -5.66 -31.95 -10.49
N MET A 4 -6.10 -31.66 -9.27
CA MET A 4 -5.27 -31.13 -8.20
C MET A 4 -4.39 -32.27 -7.66
N ASN A 5 -3.08 -32.07 -7.63
CA ASN A 5 -2.20 -32.71 -6.62
C ASN A 5 -0.94 -31.87 -6.41
N SER A 6 -0.92 -31.20 -5.28
CA SER A 6 0.03 -31.32 -4.15
C SER A 6 1.43 -30.71 -4.25
N THR A 7 1.59 -29.60 -3.49
CA THR A 7 2.73 -29.27 -2.61
C THR A 7 4.15 -29.23 -3.18
N ARG A 8 4.58 -28.05 -3.46
CA ARG A 8 5.88 -27.38 -3.67
C ARG A 8 5.91 -26.67 -5.02
N GLY A 9 5.69 -25.32 -4.95
CA GLY A 9 5.85 -24.47 -6.14
C GLY A 9 5.07 -25.00 -7.33
N ILE A 10 3.73 -24.88 -7.33
CA ILE A 10 2.90 -25.41 -8.42
C ILE A 10 3.17 -24.55 -9.65
N GLU A 11 4.03 -25.01 -10.53
CA GLU A 11 3.98 -24.63 -11.94
C GLU A 11 2.66 -25.22 -12.45
N LEU A 12 1.60 -24.44 -12.49
CA LEU A 12 0.36 -24.82 -13.19
C LEU A 12 0.66 -24.75 -14.69
N ASP A 13 1.07 -25.88 -15.25
CA ASP A 13 1.18 -26.02 -16.68
C ASP A 13 -0.24 -26.14 -17.26
N GLU A 14 -0.73 -25.10 -17.89
CA GLU A 14 -1.98 -25.15 -18.64
C GLU A 14 -1.71 -25.63 -20.07
N LEU A 15 -2.33 -26.75 -20.46
CA LEU A 15 -2.27 -27.26 -21.81
C LEU A 15 -3.45 -26.69 -22.63
N ARG A 16 -3.14 -25.94 -23.68
CA ARG A 16 -4.15 -25.50 -24.66
C ARG A 16 -3.72 -25.85 -26.09
N GLN A 17 -4.66 -25.81 -26.99
CA GLN A 17 -4.33 -25.97 -28.41
C GLN A 17 -3.48 -24.79 -28.90
N TYR A 18 -2.54 -25.11 -29.80
CA TYR A 18 -1.67 -24.12 -30.45
C TYR A 18 -2.51 -23.12 -31.24
N GLN A 19 -2.13 -21.86 -31.14
CA GLN A 19 -2.67 -20.78 -31.97
C GLN A 19 -1.55 -20.11 -32.77
N PRO A 20 -1.82 -19.62 -34.01
CA PRO A 20 -0.83 -18.90 -34.78
C PRO A 20 -0.24 -17.73 -33.97
N GLY A 21 1.09 -17.69 -33.81
CA GLY A 21 1.81 -16.73 -33.00
C GLY A 21 2.39 -17.31 -31.70
N ASP A 22 2.03 -18.52 -31.29
CA ASP A 22 2.65 -19.20 -30.17
C ASP A 22 4.10 -19.60 -30.46
N GLU A 23 4.95 -19.56 -29.46
CA GLU A 23 6.34 -19.97 -29.58
C GLU A 23 6.44 -21.50 -29.81
N PHE A 24 7.17 -21.90 -30.81
CA PHE A 24 7.43 -23.31 -31.13
C PHE A 24 8.08 -24.09 -29.97
N ARG A 25 8.82 -23.40 -29.10
CA ARG A 25 9.47 -24.00 -27.93
C ARG A 25 8.48 -24.37 -26.82
N SER A 26 7.29 -23.81 -26.81
CA SER A 26 6.24 -24.11 -25.84
C SER A 26 5.36 -25.31 -26.23
N ILE A 27 5.59 -25.93 -27.42
CA ILE A 27 4.84 -27.09 -27.85
C ILE A 27 5.13 -28.30 -26.94
N ASP A 28 4.06 -28.85 -26.38
CA ASP A 28 4.12 -30.14 -25.66
C ASP A 28 3.96 -31.30 -26.65
N TRP A 29 5.08 -31.81 -27.10
CA TRP A 29 5.11 -32.94 -28.05
C TRP A 29 4.44 -34.20 -27.51
N LYS A 30 4.49 -34.44 -26.21
CA LYS A 30 3.85 -35.58 -25.56
C LYS A 30 2.33 -35.47 -25.57
N ALA A 31 1.78 -34.32 -25.32
CA ALA A 31 0.34 -34.07 -25.44
C ALA A 31 -0.09 -34.08 -26.88
N THR A 32 0.68 -33.47 -27.79
CA THR A 32 0.44 -33.42 -29.25
C THR A 32 0.34 -34.82 -29.86
N THR A 33 1.28 -35.71 -29.53
CA THR A 33 1.24 -37.10 -30.07
C THR A 33 0.08 -37.92 -29.54
N ARG A 34 -0.38 -37.62 -28.31
CA ARG A 34 -1.52 -38.35 -27.72
C ARG A 34 -2.87 -37.89 -28.26
N THR A 35 -3.01 -36.60 -28.58
CA THR A 35 -4.29 -36.01 -28.98
C THR A 35 -4.44 -35.85 -30.48
N GLY A 36 -3.35 -35.92 -31.26
CA GLY A 36 -3.34 -35.65 -32.68
C GLY A 36 -3.45 -34.18 -33.09
N ALA A 37 -3.48 -33.25 -32.10
CA ALA A 37 -3.53 -31.82 -32.35
C ALA A 37 -2.36 -31.12 -31.61
N LEU A 38 -1.81 -30.06 -32.21
CA LEU A 38 -0.72 -29.30 -31.61
C LEU A 38 -1.19 -28.67 -30.29
N HIS A 39 -0.49 -28.97 -29.21
CA HIS A 39 -0.73 -28.37 -27.87
C HIS A 39 0.50 -27.62 -27.41
N VAL A 40 0.25 -26.47 -26.80
CA VAL A 40 1.27 -25.66 -26.15
C VAL A 40 1.12 -25.73 -24.62
N ARG A 41 2.24 -25.84 -23.96
CA ARG A 41 2.33 -25.77 -22.49
C ARG A 41 2.57 -24.33 -22.09
N LEU A 42 1.54 -23.69 -21.54
CA LEU A 42 1.68 -22.40 -20.91
C LEU A 42 2.21 -22.61 -19.49
N LYS A 43 3.47 -22.26 -19.27
CA LYS A 43 3.97 -22.12 -17.90
C LYS A 43 3.33 -20.88 -17.30
N LEU A 44 2.28 -21.07 -16.52
CA LEU A 44 1.81 -20.06 -15.60
C LEU A 44 2.88 -19.98 -14.50
N VAL A 45 3.90 -19.17 -14.73
CA VAL A 45 4.83 -18.78 -13.67
C VAL A 45 3.98 -17.99 -12.70
N ASP A 46 3.68 -18.59 -11.57
CA ASP A 46 3.05 -17.92 -10.44
C ASP A 46 4.04 -16.83 -9.97
N LYS A 47 3.95 -15.66 -10.59
CA LYS A 47 4.80 -14.51 -10.31
C LYS A 47 4.36 -13.95 -8.96
N ARG A 48 4.97 -14.47 -7.89
CA ARG A 48 4.85 -13.85 -6.58
C ARG A 48 5.14 -12.36 -6.71
N THR A 49 4.12 -11.56 -6.46
CA THR A 49 4.25 -10.10 -6.48
C THR A 49 4.83 -9.63 -5.15
N ASN A 50 5.75 -8.69 -5.20
CA ASN A 50 6.17 -7.99 -3.99
C ASN A 50 5.12 -6.94 -3.65
N ILE A 51 4.63 -6.96 -2.41
CA ILE A 51 3.69 -5.97 -1.88
C ILE A 51 4.42 -5.16 -0.80
N PHE A 52 4.60 -3.88 -1.05
CA PHE A 52 5.23 -2.96 -0.12
C PHE A 52 4.18 -2.15 0.64
N PHE A 53 4.33 -2.08 1.95
CA PHE A 53 3.55 -1.20 2.82
C PHE A 53 4.46 -0.08 3.33
N LEU A 54 4.24 1.14 2.83
CA LEU A 54 4.86 2.36 3.32
C LEU A 54 3.95 2.96 4.39
N ILE A 55 4.39 2.93 5.64
CA ILE A 55 3.54 3.20 6.80
C ILE A 55 4.03 4.46 7.50
N ASP A 56 3.22 5.50 7.45
CA ASP A 56 3.45 6.72 8.22
C ASP A 56 3.23 6.46 9.71
N ARG A 57 4.26 6.75 10.50
CA ARG A 57 4.27 6.60 11.96
C ARG A 57 4.56 7.93 12.67
N SER A 58 4.30 9.06 12.00
CA SER A 58 4.43 10.41 12.54
C SER A 58 3.46 10.68 13.70
N GLY A 59 3.63 11.79 14.37
CA GLY A 59 2.79 12.18 15.51
C GLY A 59 1.31 12.36 15.15
N SER A 60 1.02 12.79 13.92
CA SER A 60 -0.35 12.99 13.42
C SER A 60 -1.17 11.71 13.33
N THR A 61 -0.54 10.55 13.12
CA THR A 61 -1.24 9.26 13.02
C THR A 61 -1.84 8.78 14.34
N LYS A 62 -1.36 9.29 15.48
CA LYS A 62 -1.91 9.01 16.81
C LYS A 62 -3.19 9.79 17.11
N PHE A 63 -3.54 10.72 16.22
CA PHE A 63 -4.74 11.53 16.36
C PHE A 63 -5.99 10.76 15.94
N GLY A 64 -7.08 11.00 16.64
CA GLY A 64 -8.41 10.50 16.33
C GLY A 64 -9.39 11.12 17.30
N THR A 65 -10.42 11.79 16.78
CA THR A 65 -11.46 12.47 17.58
C THR A 65 -12.71 11.64 17.74
N THR A 66 -12.76 10.49 17.08
CA THR A 66 -13.88 9.57 17.07
C THR A 66 -13.53 8.25 17.79
N ARG A 67 -14.25 7.18 17.47
CA ARG A 67 -14.05 5.85 18.07
C ARG A 67 -12.66 5.26 17.81
N PHE A 68 -12.03 5.64 16.70
CA PHE A 68 -10.77 5.05 16.26
C PHE A 68 -9.71 6.12 16.00
N THR A 69 -8.45 5.79 16.31
CA THR A 69 -7.30 6.59 15.88
C THR A 69 -6.89 6.21 14.46
N LYS A 70 -6.18 7.08 13.75
CA LYS A 70 -5.63 6.78 12.43
C LYS A 70 -4.70 5.54 12.48
N GLU A 71 -3.92 5.40 13.55
CA GLU A 71 -3.04 4.23 13.77
C GLU A 71 -3.84 2.92 13.85
N LYS A 72 -5.02 2.93 14.50
CA LYS A 72 -5.89 1.75 14.56
C LYS A 72 -6.42 1.38 13.18
N ILE A 73 -6.83 2.36 12.37
CA ILE A 73 -7.27 2.13 10.99
C ILE A 73 -6.14 1.56 10.15
N GLN A 74 -4.94 2.15 10.22
CA GLN A 74 -3.76 1.63 9.51
C GLN A 74 -3.51 0.16 9.87
N SER A 75 -3.57 -0.17 11.16
CA SER A 75 -3.35 -1.54 11.65
C SER A 75 -4.36 -2.53 11.08
N SER A 76 -5.64 -2.17 11.06
CA SER A 76 -6.71 -3.01 10.52
C SER A 76 -6.54 -3.26 9.02
N ILE A 77 -6.28 -2.19 8.25
CA ILE A 77 -6.07 -2.28 6.81
C ILE A 77 -4.86 -3.15 6.47
N ILE A 78 -3.72 -2.91 7.13
CA ILE A 78 -2.50 -3.69 6.91
C ILE A 78 -2.76 -5.17 7.20
N SER A 79 -3.46 -5.48 8.29
CA SER A 79 -3.78 -6.86 8.64
C SER A 79 -4.63 -7.54 7.58
N THR A 80 -5.67 -6.86 7.07
CA THR A 80 -6.55 -7.37 6.00
C THR A 80 -5.76 -7.60 4.70
N LEU A 81 -4.97 -6.63 4.27
CA LEU A 81 -4.18 -6.73 3.03
C LEU A 81 -3.09 -7.80 3.12
N VAL A 82 -2.45 -7.93 4.29
CA VAL A 82 -1.44 -8.99 4.53
C VAL A 82 -2.09 -10.36 4.53
N GLN A 83 -3.29 -10.50 5.08
CA GLN A 83 -4.03 -11.76 5.02
C GLN A 83 -4.35 -12.14 3.57
N SER A 84 -4.85 -11.22 2.76
CA SER A 84 -5.09 -11.45 1.33
C SER A 84 -3.80 -11.82 0.58
N ALA A 85 -2.68 -11.14 0.88
CA ALA A 85 -1.37 -11.47 0.33
C ALA A 85 -0.91 -12.89 0.71
N THR A 86 -1.31 -13.35 1.90
CA THR A 86 -1.02 -14.71 2.39
C THR A 86 -1.76 -15.77 1.56
N GLU A 87 -3.02 -15.55 1.26
CA GLU A 87 -3.87 -16.45 0.47
C GLU A 87 -3.37 -16.59 -0.97
N THR A 88 -2.82 -15.52 -1.51
CA THR A 88 -2.30 -15.45 -2.89
C THR A 88 -0.81 -15.78 -3.01
N GLY A 89 -0.13 -16.17 -1.92
CA GLY A 89 1.28 -16.58 -1.93
C GLY A 89 2.29 -15.46 -2.16
N ASN A 90 1.88 -14.20 -2.13
CA ASN A 90 2.70 -13.02 -2.41
C ASN A 90 3.76 -12.78 -1.32
N LEU A 91 4.74 -11.91 -1.65
CA LEU A 91 5.74 -11.44 -0.71
C LEU A 91 5.31 -10.10 -0.12
N VAL A 92 5.46 -9.94 1.19
CA VAL A 92 5.18 -8.67 1.88
C VAL A 92 6.44 -8.02 2.40
N SER A 93 6.50 -6.72 2.32
CA SER A 93 7.59 -5.87 2.79
C SER A 93 7.02 -4.63 3.49
N PHE A 94 7.69 -4.18 4.53
CA PHE A 94 7.22 -3.05 5.34
C PHE A 94 8.30 -1.99 5.47
N ILE A 95 7.92 -0.74 5.28
CA ILE A 95 8.76 0.45 5.47
C ILE A 95 7.97 1.40 6.37
N SER A 96 8.37 1.56 7.63
CA SER A 96 7.81 2.61 8.47
C SER A 96 8.66 3.86 8.38
N PHE A 97 8.01 5.01 8.36
CA PHE A 97 8.69 6.29 8.26
C PHE A 97 8.06 7.37 9.14
N THR A 98 8.86 8.38 9.44
CA THR A 98 8.50 9.64 10.06
C THR A 98 9.15 10.77 9.24
N ASP A 99 10.03 11.57 9.79
CA ASP A 99 10.94 12.47 9.06
C ASP A 99 12.07 11.72 8.32
N LYS A 100 12.22 10.44 8.62
CA LYS A 100 13.14 9.48 8.00
C LYS A 100 12.54 8.09 7.98
N VAL A 101 13.20 7.17 7.27
CA VAL A 101 12.86 5.74 7.38
C VAL A 101 13.29 5.24 8.76
N GLU A 102 12.33 4.74 9.51
CA GLU A 102 12.53 4.25 10.88
C GLU A 102 12.84 2.76 10.92
N ASN A 103 12.06 1.97 10.19
CA ASN A 103 12.24 0.52 10.13
C ASN A 103 11.98 0.02 8.70
N TYR A 104 12.68 -1.04 8.33
CA TYR A 104 12.51 -1.72 7.07
C TYR A 104 12.55 -3.23 7.25
N ILE A 105 11.53 -3.90 6.77
CA ILE A 105 11.46 -5.36 6.65
C ILE A 105 11.46 -5.70 5.16
N PRO A 106 12.49 -6.42 4.67
CA PRO A 106 12.58 -6.80 3.26
C PRO A 106 11.46 -7.79 2.87
N PRO A 107 11.27 -8.07 1.56
CA PRO A 107 10.24 -9.00 1.12
C PRO A 107 10.38 -10.39 1.75
N HIS A 108 9.30 -10.85 2.38
CA HIS A 108 9.15 -12.15 3.03
C HIS A 108 7.87 -12.81 2.55
N ALA A 109 7.86 -14.15 2.51
CA ALA A 109 6.65 -14.89 2.21
C ALA A 109 5.55 -14.57 3.25
N ALA A 110 4.40 -14.09 2.77
CA ALA A 110 3.31 -13.67 3.64
C ALA A 110 2.73 -14.84 4.45
N GLN A 111 2.71 -16.05 3.87
CA GLN A 111 1.99 -17.24 4.37
C GLN A 111 2.30 -17.64 5.82
N LYS A 112 3.54 -17.47 6.30
CA LYS A 112 3.92 -17.93 7.65
C LYS A 112 4.14 -16.79 8.63
N GLU A 113 4.54 -15.62 8.15
CA GLU A 113 5.07 -14.57 9.01
C GLU A 113 4.46 -13.18 8.74
N GLY A 114 3.70 -13.00 7.67
CA GLY A 114 3.23 -11.68 7.23
C GLY A 114 2.51 -10.91 8.32
N VAL A 115 1.53 -11.52 8.99
CA VAL A 115 0.76 -10.88 10.08
C VAL A 115 1.65 -10.56 11.28
N ARG A 116 2.57 -11.47 11.65
CA ARG A 116 3.53 -11.24 12.74
C ARG A 116 4.49 -10.10 12.42
N LEU A 117 5.00 -10.05 11.20
CA LEU A 117 5.88 -8.97 10.73
C LEU A 117 5.16 -7.62 10.71
N ALA A 118 3.90 -7.59 10.26
CA ALA A 118 3.06 -6.41 10.32
C ALA A 118 2.87 -5.92 11.77
N GLY A 119 2.54 -6.81 12.69
CA GLY A 119 2.42 -6.51 14.13
C GLY A 119 3.72 -5.95 14.72
N ASN A 120 4.85 -6.56 14.42
CA ASN A 120 6.17 -6.09 14.86
C ASN A 120 6.48 -4.69 14.30
N MET A 121 6.16 -4.44 13.03
CA MET A 121 6.36 -3.13 12.39
C MET A 121 5.51 -2.05 13.06
N LEU A 122 4.25 -2.35 13.33
CA LEU A 122 3.30 -1.41 13.94
C LEU A 122 3.60 -1.12 15.42
N SER A 123 4.16 -2.10 16.15
CA SER A 123 4.54 -1.94 17.56
C SER A 123 5.95 -1.39 17.76
N ALA A 124 6.78 -1.35 16.71
CA ALA A 124 8.15 -0.86 16.80
C ALA A 124 8.19 0.60 17.25
N LYS A 125 9.13 0.92 18.14
CA LYS A 125 9.36 2.31 18.56
C LYS A 125 9.92 3.13 17.39
N VAL A 126 9.35 4.32 17.17
CA VAL A 126 9.85 5.31 16.22
C VAL A 126 10.45 6.49 16.97
N LYS A 127 11.47 7.10 16.39
CA LYS A 127 12.20 8.23 17.01
C LYS A 127 11.70 9.58 16.52
N GLY A 128 11.37 9.67 15.23
CA GLY A 128 10.86 10.89 14.61
C GLY A 128 9.38 11.14 14.96
N ARG A 129 8.93 12.36 14.71
CA ARG A 129 7.55 12.79 14.96
C ARG A 129 6.93 13.49 13.75
N ARG A 130 7.77 14.14 12.92
CA ARG A 130 7.32 14.86 11.73
C ARG A 130 7.06 13.89 10.59
N THR A 131 6.24 14.29 9.64
CA THR A 131 5.96 13.53 8.44
C THR A 131 6.87 13.97 7.30
N ASN A 132 7.56 13.01 6.67
CA ASN A 132 8.31 13.20 5.43
C ASN A 132 8.11 12.00 4.52
N ILE A 133 7.09 12.06 3.68
CA ILE A 133 6.75 10.98 2.73
C ILE A 133 7.86 10.77 1.70
N ASN A 134 8.57 11.85 1.35
CA ASN A 134 9.65 11.82 0.36
C ASN A 134 10.78 10.88 0.74
N CYS A 135 11.07 10.74 2.05
CA CYS A 135 12.13 9.83 2.51
C CYS A 135 11.79 8.36 2.21
N ALA A 136 10.53 7.95 2.35
CA ALA A 136 10.08 6.61 2.04
C ALA A 136 10.13 6.32 0.53
N PHE A 137 9.69 7.27 -0.30
CA PHE A 137 9.77 7.15 -1.76
C PHE A 137 11.21 7.09 -2.26
N LYS A 138 12.09 7.96 -1.76
CA LYS A 138 13.53 7.93 -2.10
C LYS A 138 14.17 6.61 -1.69
N PHE A 139 13.83 6.10 -0.50
CA PHE A 139 14.35 4.83 -0.03
C PHE A 139 13.97 3.68 -0.97
N LEU A 140 12.70 3.58 -1.36
CA LEU A 140 12.23 2.52 -2.25
C LEU A 140 12.80 2.69 -3.68
N ASN A 141 12.86 3.91 -4.20
CA ASN A 141 13.47 4.22 -5.50
C ASN A 141 14.96 3.87 -5.56
N GLY A 142 15.68 3.97 -4.43
CA GLY A 142 17.10 3.61 -4.31
C GLY A 142 17.35 2.10 -4.29
N LYS A 143 16.30 1.28 -4.21
CA LYS A 143 16.41 -0.17 -4.23
C LYS A 143 16.10 -0.74 -5.61
N ARG A 144 16.67 -1.91 -5.92
CA ARG A 144 16.42 -2.62 -7.18
C ARG A 144 15.44 -3.75 -6.92
N PHE A 145 14.14 -3.45 -7.01
CA PHE A 145 13.09 -4.45 -6.96
C PHE A 145 12.42 -4.61 -8.33
N ALA A 146 11.87 -5.79 -8.58
CA ALA A 146 10.96 -6.02 -9.69
C ALA A 146 9.70 -5.12 -9.55
N PRO A 147 8.92 -4.91 -10.62
CA PRO A 147 7.63 -4.26 -10.52
C PRO A 147 6.80 -4.85 -9.37
N SER A 148 6.24 -4.00 -8.55
CA SER A 148 5.66 -4.36 -7.25
C SER A 148 4.42 -3.53 -6.98
N LEU A 149 3.53 -4.01 -6.13
CA LEU A 149 2.40 -3.25 -5.61
C LEU A 149 2.86 -2.48 -4.36
N VAL A 150 2.57 -1.19 -4.28
CA VAL A 150 3.03 -0.31 -3.20
C VAL A 150 1.85 0.42 -2.58
N PHE A 151 1.48 0.06 -1.37
CA PHE A 151 0.49 0.78 -0.57
C PHE A 151 1.19 1.86 0.26
N VAL A 152 0.67 3.09 0.19
CA VAL A 152 1.19 4.23 0.96
C VAL A 152 0.11 4.69 1.94
N LEU A 153 0.29 4.37 3.22
CA LEU A 153 -0.68 4.67 4.28
C LEU A 153 -0.22 5.91 5.06
N SER A 154 -0.90 7.03 4.87
CA SER A 154 -0.60 8.32 5.53
C SER A 154 -1.85 9.18 5.57
N ASP A 155 -1.87 10.21 6.41
CA ASP A 155 -2.84 11.31 6.31
C ASP A 155 -2.44 12.34 5.26
N PHE A 156 -1.24 12.19 4.67
CA PHE A 156 -0.65 13.11 3.71
C PHE A 156 -0.55 14.57 4.22
N PHE A 157 -0.61 14.76 5.52
CA PHE A 157 -0.40 16.07 6.14
C PHE A 157 1.09 16.38 6.26
N ALA A 158 1.74 16.57 5.11
CA ALA A 158 3.18 16.68 4.96
C ALA A 158 3.56 17.75 3.94
N PRO A 159 4.80 18.27 3.94
CA PRO A 159 5.31 19.10 2.88
C PRO A 159 5.15 18.45 1.51
N PHE A 160 4.71 19.23 0.51
CA PHE A 160 4.49 18.75 -0.85
C PHE A 160 5.79 18.83 -1.67
N ASP A 161 6.80 18.05 -1.25
CA ASP A 161 8.14 18.03 -1.86
C ASP A 161 8.49 16.69 -2.53
N TYR A 162 7.52 15.77 -2.62
CA TYR A 162 7.74 14.39 -3.07
C TYR A 162 7.26 14.09 -4.50
N GLU A 163 6.78 15.08 -5.26
CA GLU A 163 6.22 14.87 -6.61
C GLU A 163 7.19 14.13 -7.54
N SER A 164 8.47 14.54 -7.55
CA SER A 164 9.47 13.92 -8.42
C SER A 164 9.77 12.47 -8.03
N SER A 165 9.84 12.19 -6.72
CA SER A 165 10.10 10.85 -6.21
C SER A 165 8.91 9.92 -6.44
N LEU A 166 7.68 10.42 -6.31
CA LEU A 166 6.47 9.67 -6.62
C LEU A 166 6.38 9.36 -8.12
N LYS A 167 6.65 10.34 -9.00
CA LYS A 167 6.71 10.11 -10.46
C LYS A 167 7.71 9.01 -10.84
N SER A 168 8.85 8.99 -10.17
CA SER A 168 9.86 7.93 -10.40
C SER A 168 9.36 6.57 -9.92
N LEU A 169 8.64 6.53 -8.79
CA LEU A 169 8.12 5.30 -8.20
C LEU A 169 7.02 4.68 -9.08
N VAL A 170 6.08 5.50 -9.56
CA VAL A 170 4.94 5.07 -10.40
C VAL A 170 5.39 4.51 -11.76
N ARG A 171 6.54 4.90 -12.27
CA ARG A 171 7.09 4.32 -13.50
C ARG A 171 7.55 2.88 -13.36
N LYS A 172 7.77 2.42 -12.13
CA LYS A 172 8.34 1.10 -11.84
C LYS A 172 7.38 0.19 -11.10
N HIS A 173 6.46 0.77 -10.34
CA HIS A 173 5.60 0.09 -9.40
C HIS A 173 4.17 0.59 -9.52
N ASP A 174 3.20 -0.27 -9.19
CA ASP A 174 1.81 0.11 -9.04
C ASP A 174 1.62 0.71 -7.64
N VAL A 175 1.34 2.01 -7.57
CA VAL A 175 1.26 2.75 -6.30
C VAL A 175 -0.19 3.07 -5.97
N ILE A 176 -0.62 2.68 -4.78
CA ILE A 176 -1.97 2.95 -4.25
C ILE A 176 -1.85 3.77 -2.97
N PRO A 177 -2.07 5.08 -3.02
CA PRO A 177 -2.21 5.91 -1.84
C PRO A 177 -3.47 5.55 -1.05
N ILE A 178 -3.33 5.40 0.28
CA ILE A 178 -4.44 5.25 1.22
C ILE A 178 -4.38 6.42 2.18
N ILE A 179 -5.27 7.37 1.95
CA ILE A 179 -5.39 8.59 2.77
C ILE A 179 -6.23 8.25 3.99
N ILE A 180 -5.70 8.46 5.19
CA ILE A 180 -6.40 8.23 6.44
C ILE A 180 -6.58 9.57 7.14
N SER A 181 -7.81 10.08 7.16
CA SER A 181 -8.14 11.39 7.71
C SER A 181 -9.07 11.31 8.92
N ASP A 182 -9.02 12.33 9.76
CA ASP A 182 -10.01 12.52 10.81
C ASP A 182 -11.04 13.55 10.35
N ILE A 183 -12.31 13.31 10.66
CA ILE A 183 -13.41 14.19 10.23
C ILE A 183 -13.22 15.63 10.69
N ARG A 184 -12.58 15.86 11.83
CA ARG A 184 -12.31 17.22 12.33
C ARG A 184 -11.14 17.91 11.64
N GLU A 185 -10.27 17.16 10.97
CA GLU A 185 -9.21 17.75 10.14
C GLU A 185 -9.77 18.30 8.82
N GLU A 186 -10.87 17.71 8.33
CA GLU A 186 -11.54 18.16 7.10
C GLU A 186 -12.54 19.28 7.36
N SER A 187 -13.15 19.32 8.54
CA SER A 187 -14.20 20.27 8.87
C SER A 187 -13.97 20.87 10.26
N LEU A 188 -13.06 21.84 10.37
CA LEU A 188 -13.13 22.74 11.49
C LEU A 188 -14.45 23.54 11.37
N PRO A 189 -15.18 23.74 12.50
CA PRO A 189 -16.41 24.53 12.45
C PRO A 189 -16.11 25.88 11.81
N LYS A 190 -16.90 26.26 10.78
CA LYS A 190 -16.82 27.59 10.14
C LYS A 190 -17.16 28.63 11.19
N ALA A 191 -16.18 29.04 11.95
CA ALA A 191 -16.29 30.12 12.93
C ALA A 191 -15.30 31.23 12.54
N ARG A 192 -15.68 32.46 12.75
CA ARG A 192 -14.74 33.59 12.63
C ARG A 192 -13.86 33.61 13.88
N GLY A 193 -12.55 33.45 13.72
CA GLY A 193 -11.61 33.53 14.82
C GLY A 193 -10.39 32.61 14.68
N PHE A 194 -9.48 32.74 15.63
CA PHE A 194 -8.29 31.92 15.73
C PHE A 194 -8.49 30.86 16.81
N VAL A 195 -8.16 29.63 16.50
CA VAL A 195 -8.11 28.53 17.48
C VAL A 195 -6.65 28.16 17.72
N ALA A 196 -6.27 28.09 18.99
CA ALA A 196 -4.98 27.55 19.38
C ALA A 196 -5.02 26.02 19.28
N VAL A 197 -4.28 25.46 18.33
CA VAL A 197 -4.17 24.02 18.15
C VAL A 197 -2.77 23.58 18.55
N LYS A 198 -2.70 22.55 19.38
CA LYS A 198 -1.43 21.94 19.72
C LYS A 198 -0.97 21.06 18.56
N ASP A 199 0.16 21.42 17.98
CA ASP A 199 0.80 20.62 16.94
C ASP A 199 1.36 19.33 17.57
N LEU A 200 0.86 18.18 17.12
CA LEU A 200 1.23 16.87 17.66
C LEU A 200 2.65 16.45 17.27
N GLU A 201 3.19 17.02 16.21
CA GLU A 201 4.54 16.72 15.74
C GLU A 201 5.60 17.56 16.45
N THR A 202 5.34 18.85 16.63
CA THR A 202 6.29 19.80 17.23
C THR A 202 6.02 20.10 18.70
N HIS A 203 4.83 19.72 19.21
CA HIS A 203 4.28 20.10 20.51
C HIS A 203 4.11 21.62 20.72
N GLY A 204 4.34 22.41 19.68
CA GLY A 204 4.08 23.85 19.68
C GLY A 204 2.58 24.16 19.60
N VAL A 205 2.22 25.37 20.01
CA VAL A 205 0.87 25.90 19.79
C VAL A 205 0.88 26.69 18.49
N LYS A 206 0.01 26.30 17.55
CA LYS A 206 -0.26 27.07 16.32
C LYS A 206 -1.64 27.69 16.42
N TYR A 207 -1.76 28.91 15.97
CA TYR A 207 -3.05 29.58 15.83
C TYR A 207 -3.53 29.35 14.40
N LEU A 208 -4.65 28.64 14.25
CA LEU A 208 -5.30 28.42 12.96
C LEU A 208 -6.43 29.43 12.79
N ASP A 209 -6.44 30.09 11.63
CA ASP A 209 -7.53 30.95 11.23
C ASP A 209 -8.65 30.04 10.66
N LEU A 210 -9.76 29.97 11.37
CA LEU A 210 -10.92 29.17 10.98
C LEU A 210 -11.65 29.70 9.74
N SER A 211 -11.28 30.88 9.26
CA SER A 211 -11.86 31.43 8.01
C SER A 211 -11.24 30.84 6.74
N GLN A 212 -10.12 30.14 6.86
CA GLN A 212 -9.44 29.49 5.73
C GLN A 212 -9.87 28.02 5.65
N ASP A 213 -10.28 27.60 4.45
CA ASP A 213 -10.55 26.19 4.18
C ASP A 213 -9.25 25.38 4.32
N LEU A 214 -9.19 24.54 5.35
CA LEU A 214 -8.05 23.63 5.60
C LEU A 214 -8.11 22.41 4.65
N ASN A 215 -8.11 22.66 3.35
CA ASN A 215 -8.03 21.62 2.34
C ASN A 215 -6.57 21.18 2.13
N ALA A 216 -5.91 20.73 3.22
CA ALA A 216 -4.52 20.26 3.18
C ALA A 216 -4.31 19.13 2.16
N ASN A 217 -5.33 18.31 1.92
CA ASN A 217 -5.25 17.15 1.03
C ASN A 217 -5.48 17.45 -0.46
N LEU A 218 -5.96 18.64 -0.83
CA LEU A 218 -6.28 18.94 -2.24
C LEU A 218 -5.07 18.86 -3.19
N GLN A 219 -3.90 19.26 -2.73
CA GLN A 219 -2.69 19.23 -3.55
C GLN A 219 -2.25 17.79 -3.85
N HIS A 220 -2.34 16.91 -2.86
CA HIS A 220 -2.00 15.49 -2.98
C HIS A 220 -2.96 14.79 -3.94
N ILE A 221 -4.26 15.01 -3.77
CA ILE A 221 -5.32 14.47 -4.64
C ILE A 221 -5.14 14.96 -6.09
N LYS A 222 -4.85 16.24 -6.31
CA LYS A 222 -4.56 16.79 -7.66
C LYS A 222 -3.37 16.08 -8.28
N LEU A 223 -2.31 15.79 -7.51
CA LEU A 223 -1.15 15.05 -8.02
C LEU A 223 -1.53 13.60 -8.35
N PHE A 224 -2.29 12.91 -7.51
CA PHE A 224 -2.72 11.53 -7.77
C PHE A 224 -3.54 11.46 -9.06
N ASN A 225 -4.50 12.36 -9.23
CA ASN A 225 -5.31 12.46 -10.46
C ASN A 225 -4.42 12.77 -11.69
N LYS A 226 -3.46 13.69 -11.58
CA LYS A 226 -2.49 14.02 -12.65
C LYS A 226 -1.64 12.81 -13.06
N LEU A 227 -1.32 11.93 -12.12
CA LEU A 227 -0.55 10.71 -12.34
C LEU A 227 -1.43 9.50 -12.67
N ASN A 228 -2.74 9.69 -12.76
CA ASN A 228 -3.75 8.65 -12.99
C ASN A 228 -3.66 7.50 -11.97
N LEU A 229 -3.39 7.84 -10.71
CA LEU A 229 -3.35 6.88 -9.61
C LEU A 229 -4.74 6.68 -9.01
N GLY A 230 -5.14 5.42 -8.85
CA GLY A 230 -6.21 5.08 -7.93
C GLY A 230 -5.77 5.35 -6.49
N TYR A 231 -6.65 5.90 -5.66
CA TYR A 231 -6.40 6.12 -4.24
C TYR A 231 -7.66 5.82 -3.42
N LEU A 232 -7.46 5.49 -2.15
CA LEU A 232 -8.53 5.29 -1.18
C LEU A 232 -8.50 6.39 -0.13
N THR A 233 -9.68 6.84 0.30
CA THR A 233 -9.81 7.76 1.43
C THR A 233 -10.64 7.10 2.52
N LEU A 234 -10.08 6.97 3.71
CA LEU A 234 -10.70 6.36 4.86
C LEU A 234 -10.75 7.35 6.01
N LYS A 235 -11.88 7.36 6.71
CA LYS A 235 -12.14 8.31 7.80
C LYS A 235 -12.27 7.60 9.13
N THR A 236 -11.89 8.29 10.19
CA THR A 236 -11.91 7.74 11.56
C THR A 236 -13.32 7.47 12.10
N ASP A 237 -14.36 8.03 11.50
CA ASP A 237 -15.76 7.80 11.84
C ASP A 237 -16.41 6.60 11.11
N MET A 238 -15.72 6.03 10.11
CA MET A 238 -16.22 4.85 9.40
C MET A 238 -16.16 3.60 10.28
N THR A 239 -17.06 2.64 10.03
CA THR A 239 -17.03 1.32 10.69
C THR A 239 -15.96 0.41 10.06
N GLU A 240 -15.52 -0.62 10.81
CA GLU A 240 -14.54 -1.59 10.29
C GLU A 240 -15.04 -2.29 9.02
N GLU A 241 -16.34 -2.59 8.94
CA GLU A 241 -16.97 -3.20 7.76
C GLU A 241 -16.84 -2.34 6.51
N LEU A 242 -16.96 -1.01 6.65
CA LEU A 242 -16.80 -0.07 5.53
C LEU A 242 -15.34 0.03 5.06
N TRP A 243 -14.36 -0.12 5.96
CA TRP A 243 -12.95 -0.14 5.53
C TRP A 243 -12.62 -1.40 4.74
N VAL A 244 -13.13 -2.56 5.19
CA VAL A 244 -12.92 -3.84 4.51
C VAL A 244 -13.62 -3.83 3.15
N SER A 245 -14.86 -3.32 3.06
CA SER A 245 -15.59 -3.25 1.79
C SER A 245 -14.96 -2.28 0.78
N ALA A 246 -14.23 -1.26 1.23
CA ALA A 246 -13.50 -0.35 0.35
C ALA A 246 -12.24 -0.99 -0.26
N LEU A 247 -11.79 -2.14 0.27
CA LEU A 247 -10.62 -2.88 -0.18
C LEU A 247 -10.99 -4.10 -1.05
N SER A 248 -12.26 -4.48 -1.11
CA SER A 248 -12.79 -5.59 -1.91
C SER A 248 -13.24 -5.12 -3.29
#